data_6afb7b692e9ea1cdd14c944865fe6398
#
_entry.id   6afb7b692e9ea1cdd14c944865fe6398
#
_cell.length_a   1.000
_cell.length_b   1.000
_cell.length_c   1.000
_cell.angle_alpha   90.00
_cell.angle_beta   90.00
_cell.angle_gamma   90.00
#
_symmetry.space_group_name_H-M   'P 1'
#
loop_
_entity.id
_entity.type
_entity.pdbx_description
1 polymer ?
#
loop_
_entity_poly.entity_id
_entity_poly.type
_entity_poly.pdbx_seq_one_letter_code
_entity_poly.pdbx_strand_id
1 'polypeptide(L)'
;MSQDKDLQERFKYLVEKADNGDLESMLVVADCYNKGLYTEKDDQKSHMYYKKAADKGHPKSTFMVAIDYLNGIGTAKNKKEGLKYLNLASSYGVANAQYLLGSLYKAGQISMFFKEANAMQHFEMAAKQGHEKAQIELANLICTSKSNKHSVDDMLFWLVCAYLHKDKNDPNVQEDSEHAREIINGIIQAGLPGGLERVEKIIDKVEKNYPEYLKNPS
;
A
#
# COMPACT_ATOMS: atom_id res chain seq x y z
N MET A 1 21.24 -15.36 28.29
CA MET A 1 22.29 -14.42 28.81
C MET A 1 23.46 -14.17 27.86
N SER A 2 24.05 -15.17 27.17
CA SER A 2 25.12 -14.94 26.16
C SER A 2 24.57 -14.40 24.82
N GLN A 3 23.48 -14.96 24.31
CA GLN A 3 22.86 -14.54 23.05
C GLN A 3 22.27 -13.12 23.12
N ASP A 4 21.66 -12.73 24.20
CA ASP A 4 21.08 -11.39 24.35
C ASP A 4 22.16 -10.30 24.36
N LYS A 5 23.33 -10.57 24.93
CA LYS A 5 24.47 -9.63 24.90
C LYS A 5 25.01 -9.47 23.46
N ASP A 6 25.17 -10.56 22.75
CA ASP A 6 25.62 -10.52 21.34
C ASP A 6 24.66 -9.73 20.46
N LEU A 7 23.35 -9.90 20.63
CA LEU A 7 22.32 -9.14 19.89
C LEU A 7 22.35 -7.64 20.23
N GLN A 8 22.54 -7.28 21.50
CA GLN A 8 22.67 -5.89 21.92
C GLN A 8 23.96 -5.22 21.37
N GLU A 9 25.06 -5.95 21.32
CA GLU A 9 26.32 -5.45 20.73
C GLU A 9 26.18 -5.26 19.21
N ARG A 10 25.53 -6.19 18.52
CA ARG A 10 25.20 -6.05 17.10
C ARG A 10 24.30 -4.85 16.84
N PHE A 11 23.29 -4.63 17.67
CA PHE A 11 22.42 -3.46 17.53
C PHE A 11 23.21 -2.16 17.72
N LYS A 12 24.11 -2.06 18.69
CA LYS A 12 25.00 -0.89 18.87
C LYS A 12 25.85 -0.63 17.64
N TYR A 13 26.41 -1.68 17.05
CA TYR A 13 27.19 -1.57 15.82
C TYR A 13 26.35 -1.05 14.64
N LEU A 14 25.09 -1.50 14.52
CA LEU A 14 24.18 -0.98 13.51
C LEU A 14 23.84 0.51 13.73
N VAL A 15 23.66 0.92 14.98
CA VAL A 15 23.44 2.32 15.34
C VAL A 15 24.63 3.19 14.90
N GLU A 16 25.87 2.76 15.19
CA GLU A 16 27.08 3.47 14.74
C GLU A 16 27.13 3.58 13.22
N LYS A 17 26.84 2.52 12.48
CA LYS A 17 26.79 2.56 11.02
C LYS A 17 25.72 3.51 10.50
N ALA A 18 24.53 3.45 11.09
CA ALA A 18 23.41 4.32 10.74
C ALA A 18 23.77 5.81 10.95
N ASP A 19 24.44 6.12 12.07
CA ASP A 19 24.87 7.48 12.36
C ASP A 19 26.00 7.96 11.42
N ASN A 20 26.83 7.03 10.93
CA ASN A 20 27.82 7.28 9.90
C ASN A 20 27.24 7.33 8.47
N GLY A 21 25.90 7.21 8.33
CA GLY A 21 25.23 7.45 7.07
C GLY A 21 24.92 6.19 6.24
N ASP A 22 25.13 4.99 6.79
CA ASP A 22 24.78 3.73 6.12
C ASP A 22 23.26 3.56 6.04
N LEU A 23 22.72 3.55 4.83
CA LEU A 23 21.27 3.54 4.59
C LEU A 23 20.60 2.25 5.12
N GLU A 24 21.20 1.10 4.85
CA GLU A 24 20.68 -0.19 5.30
C GLU A 24 20.60 -0.25 6.83
N SER A 25 21.64 0.21 7.50
CA SER A 25 21.65 0.29 8.96
C SER A 25 20.60 1.25 9.52
N MET A 26 20.35 2.40 8.84
CA MET A 26 19.27 3.32 9.22
C MET A 26 17.90 2.62 9.20
N LEU A 27 17.62 1.82 8.18
CA LEU A 27 16.35 1.08 8.06
C LEU A 27 16.18 0.06 9.18
N VAL A 28 17.22 -0.76 9.40
CA VAL A 28 17.19 -1.78 10.44
C VAL A 28 17.04 -1.15 11.82
N VAL A 29 17.78 -0.10 12.11
CA VAL A 29 17.71 0.61 13.40
C VAL A 29 16.34 1.27 13.60
N ALA A 30 15.77 1.89 12.56
CA ALA A 30 14.43 2.45 12.62
C ALA A 30 13.37 1.37 12.90
N ASP A 31 13.43 0.22 12.21
CA ASP A 31 12.54 -0.91 12.44
C ASP A 31 12.69 -1.49 13.86
N CYS A 32 13.92 -1.58 14.38
CA CYS A 32 14.18 -2.04 15.73
C CYS A 32 13.54 -1.14 16.79
N TYR A 33 13.71 0.17 16.66
CA TYR A 33 13.05 1.12 17.59
C TYR A 33 11.52 1.11 17.43
N ASN A 34 11.01 0.97 16.21
CA ASN A 34 9.56 0.92 15.98
C ASN A 34 8.90 -0.29 16.65
N LYS A 35 9.56 -1.45 16.57
CA LYS A 35 9.01 -2.73 17.05
C LYS A 35 9.47 -3.10 18.47
N GLY A 36 10.44 -2.38 19.04
CA GLY A 36 11.08 -2.77 20.30
C GLY A 36 11.91 -4.04 20.16
N LEU A 37 12.60 -4.25 19.02
CA LEU A 37 13.47 -5.40 18.80
C LEU A 37 14.91 -5.07 19.20
N TYR A 38 15.51 -5.88 20.07
CA TYR A 38 16.87 -5.69 20.60
C TYR A 38 17.08 -4.41 21.43
N THR A 39 16.06 -3.61 21.57
CA THR A 39 16.02 -2.36 22.33
C THR A 39 14.58 -2.09 22.78
N GLU A 40 14.38 -1.18 23.70
CA GLU A 40 13.04 -0.69 24.01
C GLU A 40 12.45 0.06 22.82
N LYS A 41 11.12 -0.03 22.67
CA LYS A 41 10.40 0.72 21.65
C LYS A 41 10.60 2.23 21.88
N ASP A 42 10.98 2.94 20.82
CA ASP A 42 11.22 4.39 20.85
C ASP A 42 10.76 5.00 19.52
N ASP A 43 9.52 5.48 19.51
CA ASP A 43 8.92 6.06 18.31
C ASP A 43 9.66 7.33 17.83
N GLN A 44 10.29 8.09 18.74
CA GLN A 44 11.05 9.30 18.36
C GLN A 44 12.34 8.93 17.63
N LYS A 45 13.08 7.93 18.15
CA LYS A 45 14.28 7.44 17.45
C LYS A 45 13.92 6.74 16.15
N SER A 46 12.84 5.95 16.11
CA SER A 46 12.35 5.34 14.89
C SER A 46 12.09 6.40 13.82
N HIS A 47 11.29 7.43 14.13
CA HIS A 47 11.02 8.55 13.24
C HIS A 47 12.31 9.24 12.76
N MET A 48 13.25 9.49 13.66
CA MET A 48 14.52 10.14 13.32
C MET A 48 15.32 9.34 12.27
N TYR A 49 15.44 8.02 12.44
CA TYR A 49 16.18 7.19 11.49
C TYR A 49 15.42 6.99 10.17
N TYR A 50 14.09 6.80 10.20
CA TYR A 50 13.30 6.81 8.96
C TYR A 50 13.45 8.14 8.21
N LYS A 51 13.46 9.27 8.92
CA LYS A 51 13.63 10.56 8.29
C LYS A 51 15.01 10.74 7.67
N LYS A 52 16.10 10.32 8.36
CA LYS A 52 17.46 10.30 7.78
C LYS A 52 17.49 9.46 6.48
N ALA A 53 16.82 8.31 6.43
CA ALA A 53 16.74 7.46 5.26
C ALA A 53 15.87 8.08 4.15
N ALA A 54 14.73 8.70 4.50
CA ALA A 54 13.86 9.40 3.57
C ALA A 54 14.56 10.61 2.91
N ASP A 55 15.35 11.35 3.67
CA ASP A 55 16.16 12.50 3.18
C ASP A 55 17.23 12.03 2.18
N LYS A 56 17.61 10.74 2.19
CA LYS A 56 18.45 10.07 1.18
C LYS A 56 17.65 9.49 0.01
N GLY A 57 16.34 9.71 -0.04
CA GLY A 57 15.46 9.26 -1.12
C GLY A 57 14.95 7.82 -0.98
N HIS A 58 15.03 7.19 0.21
CA HIS A 58 14.53 5.83 0.39
C HIS A 58 13.00 5.78 0.37
N PRO A 59 12.35 5.06 -0.61
CA PRO A 59 10.91 5.14 -0.84
C PRO A 59 10.06 4.71 0.36
N LYS A 60 10.36 3.53 0.93
CA LYS A 60 9.60 2.99 2.07
C LYS A 60 9.73 3.89 3.32
N SER A 61 10.93 4.41 3.60
CA SER A 61 11.12 5.34 4.72
C SER A 61 10.38 6.66 4.52
N THR A 62 10.32 7.15 3.28
CA THR A 62 9.53 8.34 2.93
C THR A 62 8.05 8.12 3.25
N PHE A 63 7.52 6.92 2.99
CA PHE A 63 6.16 6.56 3.37
C PHE A 63 6.00 6.47 4.89
N MET A 64 6.94 5.85 5.61
CA MET A 64 6.88 5.77 7.08
C MET A 64 6.87 7.16 7.72
N VAL A 65 7.72 8.07 7.26
CA VAL A 65 7.73 9.48 7.71
C VAL A 65 6.40 10.18 7.45
N ALA A 66 5.76 9.90 6.30
CA ALA A 66 4.42 10.42 6.00
C ALA A 66 3.40 9.97 7.04
N ILE A 67 3.38 8.67 7.36
CA ILE A 67 2.49 8.08 8.38
C ILE A 67 2.76 8.68 9.76
N ASP A 68 4.02 8.84 10.13
CA ASP A 68 4.42 9.42 11.41
C ASP A 68 3.86 10.85 11.58
N TYR A 69 4.04 11.71 10.57
CA TYR A 69 3.47 13.07 10.59
C TYR A 69 1.95 13.09 10.57
N LEU A 70 1.30 12.19 9.82
CA LEU A 70 -0.18 12.14 9.76
C LEU A 70 -0.78 11.71 11.09
N ASN A 71 -0.11 10.85 11.84
CA ASN A 71 -0.62 10.27 13.08
C ASN A 71 -0.01 10.89 14.35
N GLY A 72 1.16 11.53 14.25
CA GLY A 72 1.92 12.04 15.39
C GLY A 72 2.71 10.94 16.10
N ILE A 73 3.29 9.99 15.33
CA ILE A 73 4.12 8.90 15.87
C ILE A 73 5.57 9.39 15.93
N GLY A 74 6.15 9.42 17.12
CA GLY A 74 7.52 9.90 17.33
C GLY A 74 7.79 11.37 16.99
N THR A 75 6.78 12.09 16.51
CA THR A 75 6.84 13.51 16.16
C THR A 75 5.49 14.18 16.40
N ALA A 76 5.46 15.52 16.41
CA ALA A 76 4.19 16.23 16.45
C ALA A 76 3.36 15.99 15.17
N LYS A 77 2.06 15.75 15.34
CA LYS A 77 1.15 15.57 14.21
C LYS A 77 1.17 16.81 13.31
N ASN A 78 1.47 16.59 12.01
CA ASN A 78 1.53 17.65 11.02
C ASN A 78 0.99 17.17 9.67
N LYS A 79 -0.28 17.43 9.40
CA LYS A 79 -0.95 17.00 8.17
C LYS A 79 -0.25 17.53 6.91
N LYS A 80 0.28 18.76 6.94
CA LYS A 80 0.93 19.38 5.77
C LYS A 80 2.22 18.63 5.41
N GLU A 81 3.09 18.39 6.39
CA GLU A 81 4.32 17.60 6.16
C GLU A 81 3.98 16.16 5.82
N GLY A 82 3.02 15.54 6.50
CA GLY A 82 2.56 14.18 6.19
C GLY A 82 2.10 14.03 4.74
N LEU A 83 1.29 14.95 4.23
CA LEU A 83 0.86 14.94 2.82
C LEU A 83 2.02 15.21 1.85
N LYS A 84 2.98 16.05 2.21
CA LYS A 84 4.18 16.30 1.40
C LYS A 84 4.99 15.00 1.24
N TYR A 85 5.32 14.32 2.34
CA TYR A 85 6.04 13.04 2.30
C TYR A 85 5.22 11.94 1.64
N LEU A 86 3.89 11.92 1.80
CA LEU A 86 3.02 10.95 1.16
C LEU A 86 3.02 11.10 -0.37
N ASN A 87 2.93 12.34 -0.87
CA ASN A 87 3.05 12.60 -2.31
C ASN A 87 4.45 12.21 -2.84
N LEU A 88 5.51 12.49 -2.08
CA LEU A 88 6.86 12.09 -2.45
C LEU A 88 7.01 10.56 -2.49
N ALA A 89 6.49 9.83 -1.51
CA ALA A 89 6.48 8.36 -1.52
C ALA A 89 5.67 7.79 -2.69
N SER A 90 4.53 8.42 -3.03
CA SER A 90 3.74 8.07 -4.20
C SER A 90 4.52 8.27 -5.50
N SER A 91 5.28 9.35 -5.63
CA SER A 91 6.13 9.61 -6.80
C SER A 91 7.31 8.63 -6.91
N TYR A 92 7.75 8.06 -5.80
CA TYR A 92 8.72 6.96 -5.77
C TYR A 92 8.11 5.59 -6.07
N GLY A 93 6.82 5.54 -6.37
CA GLY A 93 6.13 4.30 -6.74
C GLY A 93 5.64 3.46 -5.56
N VAL A 94 5.66 3.96 -4.33
CA VAL A 94 5.19 3.18 -3.16
C VAL A 94 3.68 2.96 -3.26
N ALA A 95 3.26 1.72 -3.50
CA ALA A 95 1.85 1.36 -3.71
C ALA A 95 0.95 1.71 -2.51
N ASN A 96 1.44 1.50 -1.27
CA ASN A 96 0.73 1.90 -0.06
C ASN A 96 0.50 3.42 0.02
N ALA A 97 1.46 4.23 -0.46
CA ALA A 97 1.30 5.69 -0.51
C ALA A 97 0.27 6.10 -1.55
N GLN A 98 0.27 5.45 -2.71
CA GLN A 98 -0.71 5.67 -3.77
C GLN A 98 -2.10 5.29 -3.29
N TYR A 99 -2.28 4.12 -2.69
CA TYR A 99 -3.55 3.70 -2.09
C TYR A 99 -4.06 4.70 -1.04
N LEU A 100 -3.20 5.13 -0.13
CA LEU A 100 -3.58 6.08 0.92
C LEU A 100 -3.99 7.45 0.34
N LEU A 101 -3.28 7.95 -0.69
CA LEU A 101 -3.69 9.17 -1.40
C LEU A 101 -5.05 8.98 -2.08
N GLY A 102 -5.28 7.86 -2.76
CA GLY A 102 -6.58 7.53 -3.35
C GLY A 102 -7.70 7.56 -2.31
N SER A 103 -7.46 6.97 -1.14
CA SER A 103 -8.41 6.95 -0.03
C SER A 103 -8.70 8.35 0.53
N LEU A 104 -7.68 9.18 0.68
CA LEU A 104 -7.82 10.56 1.15
C LEU A 104 -8.57 11.44 0.14
N TYR A 105 -8.36 11.26 -1.17
CA TYR A 105 -9.13 11.92 -2.22
C TYR A 105 -10.59 11.45 -2.22
N LYS A 106 -10.84 10.14 -2.19
CA LYS A 106 -12.18 9.55 -2.12
C LYS A 106 -12.98 10.11 -0.95
N ALA A 107 -12.34 10.23 0.22
CA ALA A 107 -12.93 10.80 1.42
C ALA A 107 -13.07 12.35 1.39
N GLY A 108 -12.56 13.03 0.35
CA GLY A 108 -12.57 14.49 0.27
C GLY A 108 -11.66 15.20 1.30
N GLN A 109 -10.71 14.49 1.89
CA GLN A 109 -9.84 15.03 2.94
C GLN A 109 -8.69 15.90 2.42
N ILE A 110 -8.32 15.76 1.13
CA ILE A 110 -7.26 16.56 0.49
C ILE A 110 -7.89 17.64 -0.39
N SER A 111 -8.84 17.28 -1.25
CA SER A 111 -9.51 18.19 -2.16
C SER A 111 -10.93 17.73 -2.42
N MET A 112 -11.85 18.70 -2.52
CA MET A 112 -13.24 18.44 -2.94
C MET A 112 -13.39 18.42 -4.47
N PHE A 113 -12.45 19.06 -5.20
CA PHE A 113 -12.48 19.12 -6.65
C PHE A 113 -11.85 17.86 -7.23
N PHE A 114 -12.52 17.28 -8.24
CA PHE A 114 -12.05 16.07 -8.95
C PHE A 114 -11.70 14.89 -8.04
N LYS A 115 -12.31 14.79 -6.85
CA LYS A 115 -12.00 13.79 -5.84
C LYS A 115 -12.06 12.36 -6.39
N GLU A 116 -13.08 12.05 -7.19
CA GLU A 116 -13.26 10.72 -7.79
C GLU A 116 -12.18 10.43 -8.84
N ALA A 117 -11.90 11.37 -9.74
CA ALA A 117 -10.88 11.20 -10.77
C ALA A 117 -9.48 11.04 -10.17
N ASN A 118 -9.13 11.86 -9.15
CA ASN A 118 -7.86 11.73 -8.46
C ASN A 118 -7.78 10.42 -7.66
N ALA A 119 -8.86 10.02 -6.99
CA ALA A 119 -8.91 8.75 -6.28
C ALA A 119 -8.71 7.57 -7.23
N MET A 120 -9.41 7.54 -8.38
CA MET A 120 -9.26 6.52 -9.41
C MET A 120 -7.83 6.44 -9.92
N GLN A 121 -7.20 7.58 -10.24
CA GLN A 121 -5.82 7.62 -10.71
C GLN A 121 -4.85 6.99 -9.69
N HIS A 122 -4.96 7.36 -8.42
CA HIS A 122 -4.08 6.83 -7.38
C HIS A 122 -4.35 5.35 -7.08
N PHE A 123 -5.62 4.93 -7.07
CA PHE A 123 -5.93 3.51 -6.91
C PHE A 123 -5.45 2.69 -8.10
N GLU A 124 -5.56 3.21 -9.34
CA GLU A 124 -5.05 2.52 -10.53
C GLU A 124 -3.53 2.33 -10.47
N MET A 125 -2.79 3.34 -10.02
CA MET A 125 -1.34 3.23 -9.84
C MET A 125 -0.96 2.14 -8.83
N ALA A 126 -1.67 2.06 -7.70
CA ALA A 126 -1.45 1.02 -6.70
C ALA A 126 -1.94 -0.37 -7.18
N ALA A 127 -3.10 -0.43 -7.83
CA ALA A 127 -3.71 -1.66 -8.34
C ALA A 127 -2.82 -2.37 -9.37
N LYS A 128 -2.16 -1.61 -10.25
CA LYS A 128 -1.17 -2.12 -11.22
C LYS A 128 0.08 -2.72 -10.57
N GLN A 129 0.35 -2.40 -9.33
CA GLN A 129 1.42 -2.99 -8.54
C GLN A 129 0.96 -4.19 -7.70
N GLY A 130 -0.29 -4.64 -7.84
CA GLY A 130 -0.84 -5.77 -7.10
C GLY A 130 -1.43 -5.40 -5.74
N HIS A 131 -1.70 -4.12 -5.45
CA HIS A 131 -2.31 -3.73 -4.19
C HIS A 131 -3.81 -4.06 -4.18
N GLU A 132 -4.22 -5.15 -3.50
CA GLU A 132 -5.56 -5.75 -3.59
C GLU A 132 -6.66 -4.77 -3.20
N LYS A 133 -6.50 -4.07 -2.07
CA LYS A 133 -7.49 -3.06 -1.64
C LYS A 133 -7.67 -1.96 -2.68
N ALA A 134 -6.60 -1.58 -3.40
CA ALA A 134 -6.71 -0.61 -4.47
C ALA A 134 -7.44 -1.18 -5.69
N GLN A 135 -7.26 -2.48 -6.00
CA GLN A 135 -7.99 -3.16 -7.07
C GLN A 135 -9.49 -3.18 -6.79
N ILE A 136 -9.89 -3.53 -5.56
CA ILE A 136 -11.30 -3.53 -5.12
C ILE A 136 -11.87 -2.10 -5.12
N GLU A 137 -11.13 -1.13 -4.57
CA GLU A 137 -11.58 0.25 -4.51
C GLU A 137 -11.74 0.89 -5.90
N LEU A 138 -10.84 0.54 -6.83
CA LEU A 138 -10.93 0.97 -8.23
C LEU A 138 -12.16 0.37 -8.90
N ALA A 139 -12.42 -0.93 -8.72
CA ALA A 139 -13.62 -1.58 -9.22
C ALA A 139 -14.91 -0.93 -8.68
N ASN A 140 -14.95 -0.62 -7.38
CA ASN A 140 -16.07 0.07 -6.75
C ASN A 140 -16.31 1.47 -7.33
N LEU A 141 -15.23 2.23 -7.57
CA LEU A 141 -15.34 3.55 -8.21
C LEU A 141 -15.81 3.45 -9.65
N ILE A 142 -15.35 2.46 -10.42
CA ILE A 142 -15.83 2.21 -11.79
C ILE A 142 -17.32 1.90 -11.78
N CYS A 143 -17.79 1.06 -10.86
CA CYS A 143 -19.20 0.69 -10.71
C CYS A 143 -20.10 1.90 -10.39
N THR A 144 -19.62 2.79 -9.53
CA THR A 144 -20.42 3.94 -9.06
C THR A 144 -20.24 5.20 -9.92
N SER A 145 -19.24 5.21 -10.81
CA SER A 145 -18.95 6.35 -11.67
C SER A 145 -20.08 6.59 -12.68
N LYS A 146 -20.49 7.83 -12.78
CA LYS A 146 -21.43 8.28 -13.83
C LYS A 146 -20.76 8.44 -15.21
N SER A 147 -19.47 8.13 -15.30
CA SER A 147 -18.69 8.27 -16.52
C SER A 147 -18.83 7.02 -17.41
N ASN A 148 -19.15 7.19 -18.66
CA ASN A 148 -19.18 6.08 -19.66
C ASN A 148 -17.76 5.66 -20.12
N LYS A 149 -16.69 6.06 -19.41
CA LYS A 149 -15.31 5.74 -19.79
C LYS A 149 -14.90 4.31 -19.43
N HIS A 150 -15.59 3.69 -18.49
CA HIS A 150 -15.28 2.36 -18.00
C HIS A 150 -16.46 1.42 -18.22
N SER A 151 -16.15 0.19 -18.56
CA SER A 151 -17.12 -0.87 -18.80
C SER A 151 -17.27 -1.78 -17.56
N VAL A 152 -18.29 -2.63 -17.59
CA VAL A 152 -18.44 -3.71 -16.60
C VAL A 152 -17.23 -4.65 -16.64
N ASP A 153 -16.61 -4.86 -17.82
CA ASP A 153 -15.41 -5.69 -17.93
C ASP A 153 -14.19 -5.07 -17.27
N ASP A 154 -14.06 -3.73 -17.28
CA ASP A 154 -12.99 -3.05 -16.54
C ASP A 154 -13.15 -3.22 -15.03
N MET A 155 -14.37 -3.15 -14.53
CA MET A 155 -14.68 -3.42 -13.13
C MET A 155 -14.37 -4.88 -12.76
N LEU A 156 -14.86 -5.84 -13.56
CA LEU A 156 -14.62 -7.26 -13.34
C LEU A 156 -13.14 -7.61 -13.45
N PHE A 157 -12.39 -6.97 -14.35
CA PHE A 157 -10.95 -7.15 -14.48
C PHE A 157 -10.22 -6.89 -13.14
N TRP A 158 -10.51 -5.78 -12.49
CA TRP A 158 -9.86 -5.45 -11.22
C TRP A 158 -10.31 -6.34 -10.06
N LEU A 159 -11.60 -6.73 -10.02
CA LEU A 159 -12.09 -7.71 -9.04
C LEU A 159 -11.42 -9.08 -9.22
N VAL A 160 -11.24 -9.52 -10.46
CA VAL A 160 -10.55 -10.78 -10.77
C VAL A 160 -9.06 -10.69 -10.37
N CYS A 161 -8.40 -9.55 -10.61
CA CYS A 161 -7.02 -9.35 -10.13
C CYS A 161 -6.93 -9.51 -8.60
N ALA A 162 -7.82 -8.90 -7.84
CA ALA A 162 -7.86 -9.02 -6.39
C ALA A 162 -8.16 -10.46 -5.94
N TYR A 163 -9.10 -11.13 -6.61
CA TYR A 163 -9.46 -12.53 -6.31
C TYR A 163 -8.32 -13.52 -6.57
N LEU A 164 -7.56 -13.32 -7.66
CA LEU A 164 -6.47 -14.22 -8.07
C LEU A 164 -5.14 -13.94 -7.37
N HIS A 165 -5.07 -12.98 -6.46
CA HIS A 165 -3.82 -12.62 -5.80
C HIS A 165 -3.13 -13.84 -5.17
N LYS A 166 -1.79 -13.95 -5.36
CA LYS A 166 -1.06 -15.21 -5.10
C LYS A 166 -0.59 -15.38 -3.67
N ASP A 167 -0.51 -14.32 -2.89
CA ASP A 167 -0.04 -14.43 -1.50
C ASP A 167 -1.17 -14.77 -0.52
N LYS A 168 -1.70 -15.98 -0.69
CA LYS A 168 -2.78 -16.51 0.18
C LYS A 168 -2.31 -16.86 1.61
N ASN A 169 -1.02 -16.69 1.92
CA ASN A 169 -0.50 -16.90 3.26
C ASN A 169 -0.61 -15.66 4.16
N ASP A 170 -0.84 -14.48 3.57
CA ASP A 170 -1.18 -13.27 4.32
C ASP A 170 -2.68 -13.26 4.62
N PRO A 171 -3.12 -13.24 5.89
CA PRO A 171 -4.54 -13.21 6.25
C PRO A 171 -5.31 -12.02 5.66
N ASN A 172 -4.67 -10.88 5.51
CA ASN A 172 -5.30 -9.69 4.93
C ASN A 172 -5.56 -9.88 3.42
N VAL A 173 -4.62 -10.48 2.70
CA VAL A 173 -4.75 -10.81 1.28
C VAL A 173 -5.84 -11.84 1.07
N GLN A 174 -5.95 -12.84 1.96
CA GLN A 174 -7.01 -13.83 1.90
C GLN A 174 -8.39 -13.18 2.10
N GLU A 175 -8.55 -12.27 3.05
CA GLU A 175 -9.79 -11.54 3.30
C GLU A 175 -10.19 -10.69 2.08
N ASP A 176 -9.27 -9.94 1.51
CA ASP A 176 -9.50 -9.11 0.33
C ASP A 176 -9.86 -9.97 -0.91
N SER A 177 -9.21 -11.12 -1.08
CA SER A 177 -9.50 -12.08 -2.16
C SER A 177 -10.90 -12.70 -2.01
N GLU A 178 -11.30 -13.10 -0.80
CA GLU A 178 -12.64 -13.62 -0.54
C GLU A 178 -13.71 -12.55 -0.77
N HIS A 179 -13.48 -11.33 -0.32
CA HIS A 179 -14.36 -10.20 -0.55
C HIS A 179 -14.56 -9.91 -2.05
N ALA A 180 -13.49 -9.89 -2.83
CA ALA A 180 -13.57 -9.73 -4.29
C ALA A 180 -14.40 -10.85 -4.94
N ARG A 181 -14.22 -12.10 -4.49
CA ARG A 181 -15.00 -13.26 -4.95
C ARG A 181 -16.49 -13.11 -4.64
N GLU A 182 -16.83 -12.64 -3.44
CA GLU A 182 -18.23 -12.42 -3.05
C GLU A 182 -18.90 -11.38 -3.94
N ILE A 183 -18.19 -10.27 -4.24
CA ILE A 183 -18.69 -9.23 -5.16
C ILE A 183 -18.93 -9.82 -6.55
N ILE A 184 -17.98 -10.58 -7.11
CA ILE A 184 -18.11 -11.24 -8.42
C ILE A 184 -19.35 -12.15 -8.44
N ASN A 185 -19.53 -13.00 -7.44
CA ASN A 185 -20.66 -13.89 -7.31
C ASN A 185 -22.00 -13.11 -7.24
N GLY A 186 -22.03 -12.03 -6.47
CA GLY A 186 -23.20 -11.16 -6.38
C GLY A 186 -23.57 -10.54 -7.72
N ILE A 187 -22.59 -10.10 -8.52
CA ILE A 187 -22.81 -9.55 -9.86
C ILE A 187 -23.36 -10.62 -10.81
N ILE A 188 -22.83 -11.85 -10.76
CA ILE A 188 -23.33 -12.97 -11.58
C ILE A 188 -24.79 -13.29 -11.21
N GLN A 189 -25.10 -13.40 -9.90
CA GLN A 189 -26.45 -13.68 -9.40
C GLN A 189 -27.45 -12.56 -9.74
N ALA A 190 -27.00 -11.32 -9.81
CA ALA A 190 -27.80 -10.18 -10.23
C ALA A 190 -28.15 -10.17 -11.74
N GLY A 191 -27.70 -11.17 -12.51
CA GLY A 191 -28.07 -11.38 -13.89
C GLY A 191 -27.10 -10.74 -14.90
N LEU A 192 -25.80 -10.70 -14.58
CA LEU A 192 -24.79 -10.27 -15.55
C LEU A 192 -24.88 -11.12 -16.83
N PRO A 193 -25.12 -10.53 -18.02
CA PRO A 193 -25.17 -11.26 -19.28
C PRO A 193 -23.87 -12.02 -19.55
N GLY A 194 -23.95 -13.34 -19.77
CA GLY A 194 -22.80 -14.21 -19.95
C GLY A 194 -21.96 -14.42 -18.68
N GLY A 195 -22.52 -14.15 -17.51
CA GLY A 195 -21.85 -13.98 -16.21
C GLY A 195 -20.64 -14.85 -15.97
N LEU A 196 -20.82 -16.18 -15.85
CA LEU A 196 -19.71 -17.09 -15.52
C LEU A 196 -18.67 -17.15 -16.66
N GLU A 197 -19.10 -17.37 -17.90
CA GLU A 197 -18.20 -17.43 -19.08
C GLU A 197 -17.41 -16.14 -19.27
N ARG A 198 -18.03 -14.99 -18.98
CA ARG A 198 -17.39 -13.67 -19.04
C ARG A 198 -16.29 -13.51 -18.00
N VAL A 199 -16.55 -13.97 -16.79
CA VAL A 199 -15.55 -13.97 -15.70
C VAL A 199 -14.41 -14.91 -16.02
N GLU A 200 -14.67 -16.12 -16.51
CA GLU A 200 -13.64 -17.10 -16.91
C GLU A 200 -12.71 -16.53 -18.01
N LYS A 201 -13.25 -15.85 -19.01
CA LYS A 201 -12.43 -15.16 -20.03
C LYS A 201 -11.55 -14.05 -19.45
N ILE A 202 -12.02 -13.35 -18.43
CA ILE A 202 -11.22 -12.32 -17.75
C ILE A 202 -10.14 -12.98 -16.89
N ILE A 203 -10.43 -14.09 -16.21
CA ILE A 203 -9.43 -14.87 -15.46
C ILE A 203 -8.29 -15.29 -16.40
N ASP A 204 -8.60 -15.95 -17.52
CA ASP A 204 -7.59 -16.36 -18.51
C ASP A 204 -6.76 -15.18 -19.01
N LYS A 205 -7.41 -14.05 -19.28
CA LYS A 205 -6.73 -12.82 -19.71
C LYS A 205 -5.78 -12.28 -18.65
N VAL A 206 -6.19 -12.24 -17.38
CA VAL A 206 -5.38 -11.73 -16.27
C VAL A 206 -4.18 -12.65 -16.03
N GLU A 207 -4.38 -13.95 -15.92
CA GLU A 207 -3.31 -14.90 -15.66
C GLU A 207 -2.25 -14.92 -16.77
N LYS A 208 -2.70 -14.78 -18.04
CA LYS A 208 -1.81 -14.82 -19.20
C LYS A 208 -1.04 -13.52 -19.42
N ASN A 209 -1.70 -12.36 -19.28
CA ASN A 209 -1.17 -11.10 -19.75
C ASN A 209 -0.77 -10.12 -18.64
N TYR A 210 -1.19 -10.37 -17.39
CA TYR A 210 -1.00 -9.44 -16.27
C TYR A 210 -0.58 -10.15 -14.97
N PRO A 211 0.37 -11.12 -15.00
CA PRO A 211 0.77 -11.86 -13.81
C PRO A 211 1.42 -10.97 -12.74
N GLU A 212 1.93 -9.79 -13.13
CA GLU A 212 2.50 -8.80 -12.22
C GLU A 212 1.46 -8.15 -11.30
N TYR A 213 0.19 -8.08 -11.73
CA TYR A 213 -0.91 -7.52 -10.92
C TYR A 213 -1.39 -8.46 -9.82
N LEU A 214 -0.89 -9.69 -9.82
CA LEU A 214 -1.21 -10.75 -8.86
C LEU A 214 -0.12 -10.95 -7.80
N LYS A 215 0.82 -10.02 -7.67
CA LYS A 215 1.95 -10.07 -6.73
C LYS A 215 1.83 -8.94 -5.72
N ASN A 216 2.35 -9.16 -4.52
CA ASN A 216 2.48 -8.09 -3.54
C ASN A 216 3.32 -6.94 -4.09
N PRO A 217 2.92 -5.69 -3.85
CA PRO A 217 3.74 -4.54 -4.20
C PRO A 217 5.05 -4.54 -3.41
N SER A 218 6.14 -4.27 -4.10
CA SER A 218 7.50 -4.21 -3.54
C SER A 218 7.69 -3.03 -2.58
#